data_3bfe7092ceb78fb8397697ecd4c0a9fc
#
_entry.id   3bfe7092ceb78fb8397697ecd4c0a9fc
#
_cell.length_a   1.000
_cell.length_b   1.000
_cell.length_c   1.000
_cell.angle_alpha   90.00
_cell.angle_beta   90.00
_cell.angle_gamma   90.00
#
_symmetry.space_group_name_H-M   'P 1'
#
loop_
_entity.id
_entity.type
_entity.pdbx_description
1 polymer ?
#
loop_
_entity_poly.entity_id
_entity_poly.type
_entity_poly.pdbx_seq_one_letter_code
_entity_poly.pdbx_strand_id
1 'polypeptide(L)'
;NALWLDKNKTSPYEMYQYLLNTDDSKVIEYLKVFTFLSKEEIDLLEEKQKAHPELREAQKTLANEIITDIHGKEELEKAIAMTNAFFSGDVTSLTKDEIEEVFRGMNKEKLDGDINIVDLLVDKKICSSKREAREFISSGTISVNGKKVESLDEVIFVCHFGMMTVL
;
A
#
# COMPACT_ATOMS: atom_id res chain seq x y z
N ASN A 1 -14.75 15.51 -3.05
CA ASN A 1 -15.34 14.36 -2.34
C ASN A 1 -15.23 14.62 -0.84
N ALA A 2 -16.32 14.35 -0.09
CA ALA A 2 -16.29 14.45 1.36
C ALA A 2 -15.63 13.21 1.98
N LEU A 3 -14.76 13.43 2.98
CA LEU A 3 -14.20 12.39 3.81
C LEU A 3 -15.16 12.17 4.99
N TRP A 4 -15.62 10.93 5.16
CA TRP A 4 -16.57 10.61 6.22
C TRP A 4 -15.83 10.06 7.44
N LEU A 5 -16.22 10.51 8.65
CA LEU A 5 -15.68 9.96 9.90
C LEU A 5 -16.29 8.60 10.24
N ASP A 6 -17.43 8.25 9.64
CA ASP A 6 -18.06 6.93 9.77
C ASP A 6 -17.25 5.89 8.98
N LYS A 7 -16.68 4.91 9.67
CA LYS A 7 -15.85 3.85 9.10
C LYS A 7 -16.55 2.96 8.06
N ASN A 8 -17.89 2.97 8.05
CA ASN A 8 -18.66 2.23 7.03
C ASN A 8 -18.77 2.99 5.70
N LYS A 9 -18.41 4.28 5.67
CA LYS A 9 -18.46 5.14 4.49
C LYS A 9 -17.06 5.46 3.95
N THR A 10 -16.12 5.72 4.85
CA THR A 10 -14.70 5.87 4.56
C THR A 10 -13.95 5.02 5.57
N SER A 11 -13.29 3.97 5.13
CA SER A 11 -12.54 3.12 6.04
C SER A 11 -11.36 3.86 6.66
N PRO A 12 -10.85 3.42 7.82
CA PRO A 12 -9.64 3.97 8.42
C PRO A 12 -8.44 3.94 7.46
N TYR A 13 -8.32 2.90 6.63
CA TYR A 13 -7.27 2.79 5.61
C TYR A 13 -7.44 3.83 4.50
N GLU A 14 -8.64 3.99 3.93
CA GLU A 14 -8.92 5.03 2.92
C GLU A 14 -8.66 6.43 3.47
N MET A 15 -9.07 6.69 4.72
CA MET A 15 -8.81 7.96 5.41
C MET A 15 -7.32 8.19 5.61
N TYR A 16 -6.58 7.17 6.05
CA TYR A 16 -5.13 7.21 6.22
C TYR A 16 -4.43 7.56 4.89
N GLN A 17 -4.80 6.89 3.80
CA GLN A 17 -4.25 7.16 2.47
C GLN A 17 -4.55 8.60 2.00
N TYR A 18 -5.77 9.08 2.24
CA TYR A 18 -6.13 10.45 1.91
C TYR A 18 -5.26 11.47 2.66
N LEU A 19 -5.06 11.28 3.96
CA LEU A 19 -4.24 12.16 4.79
C LEU A 19 -2.75 12.08 4.43
N LEU A 20 -2.24 10.89 4.12
CA LEU A 20 -0.88 10.71 3.60
C LEU A 20 -0.64 11.47 2.29
N ASN A 21 -1.68 11.61 1.44
CA ASN A 21 -1.60 12.33 0.17
C ASN A 21 -1.91 13.82 0.28
N THR A 22 -1.96 14.36 1.50
CA THR A 22 -2.10 15.80 1.72
C THR A 22 -0.96 16.56 1.06
N ASP A 23 -1.31 17.66 0.39
CA ASP A 23 -0.36 18.57 -0.25
C ASP A 23 0.61 19.19 0.78
N ASP A 24 1.90 19.28 0.42
CA ASP A 24 2.94 19.83 1.27
C ASP A 24 2.65 21.26 1.72
N SER A 25 1.93 22.03 0.90
CA SER A 25 1.52 23.40 1.20
C SER A 25 0.41 23.49 2.26
N LYS A 26 -0.29 22.38 2.54
CA LYS A 26 -1.46 22.32 3.41
C LYS A 26 -1.24 21.53 4.70
N VAL A 27 -0.31 20.61 4.72
CA VAL A 27 -0.14 19.68 5.83
C VAL A 27 0.13 20.37 7.16
N ILE A 28 0.93 21.43 7.18
CA ILE A 28 1.24 22.19 8.41
C ILE A 28 0.01 22.95 8.93
N GLU A 29 -0.81 23.50 8.02
CA GLU A 29 -2.08 24.11 8.39
C GLU A 29 -3.02 23.06 9.02
N TYR A 30 -3.10 21.87 8.42
CA TYR A 30 -3.96 20.79 8.93
C TYR A 30 -3.48 20.24 10.27
N LEU A 31 -2.17 20.12 10.50
CA LEU A 31 -1.62 19.76 11.81
C LEU A 31 -2.08 20.74 12.89
N LYS A 32 -2.03 22.07 12.61
CA LYS A 32 -2.48 23.11 13.55
C LYS A 32 -3.97 23.07 13.86
N VAL A 33 -4.79 22.62 12.92
CA VAL A 33 -6.27 22.66 13.05
C VAL A 33 -6.84 21.35 13.55
N PHE A 34 -6.25 20.21 13.15
CA PHE A 34 -6.86 18.88 13.34
C PHE A 34 -6.11 18.00 14.33
N THR A 35 -5.03 18.48 14.95
CA THR A 35 -4.30 17.69 15.94
C THR A 35 -4.12 18.46 17.26
N PHE A 36 -3.78 17.72 18.32
CA PHE A 36 -3.47 18.29 19.63
C PHE A 36 -1.96 18.48 19.85
N LEU A 37 -1.16 18.44 18.77
CA LEU A 37 0.28 18.65 18.84
C LEU A 37 0.59 20.08 19.30
N SER A 38 1.66 20.21 20.10
CA SER A 38 2.16 21.52 20.52
C SER A 38 2.74 22.31 19.34
N LYS A 39 2.88 23.60 19.53
CA LYS A 39 3.49 24.47 18.52
C LYS A 39 4.92 24.00 18.20
N GLU A 40 5.68 23.63 19.22
CA GLU A 40 7.07 23.19 19.11
C GLU A 40 7.19 21.90 18.26
N GLU A 41 6.27 20.96 18.45
CA GLU A 41 6.22 19.73 17.64
C GLU A 41 5.89 20.03 16.18
N ILE A 42 4.95 20.93 15.92
CA ILE A 42 4.57 21.33 14.56
C ILE A 42 5.70 22.11 13.88
N ASP A 43 6.35 23.03 14.59
CA ASP A 43 7.49 23.78 14.05
C ASP A 43 8.64 22.82 13.66
N LEU A 44 8.91 21.79 14.47
CA LEU A 44 9.90 20.75 14.15
C LEU A 44 9.52 19.95 12.89
N LEU A 45 8.24 19.60 12.75
CA LEU A 45 7.74 18.90 11.55
C LEU A 45 7.85 19.77 10.30
N GLU A 46 7.61 21.09 10.42
CA GLU A 46 7.80 22.04 9.32
C GLU A 46 9.27 22.14 8.90
N GLU A 47 10.20 22.16 9.85
CA GLU A 47 11.65 22.15 9.56
C GLU A 47 12.06 20.85 8.83
N LYS A 48 11.59 19.69 9.33
CA LYS A 48 11.86 18.40 8.69
C LYS A 48 11.28 18.32 7.29
N GLN A 49 10.07 18.82 7.07
CA GLN A 49 9.45 18.87 5.76
C GLN A 49 10.25 19.73 4.77
N LYS A 50 10.80 20.88 5.23
CA LYS A 50 11.66 21.72 4.39
C LYS A 50 13.00 21.06 4.04
N ALA A 51 13.57 20.28 4.97
CA ALA A 51 14.84 19.59 4.79
C ALA A 51 14.70 18.32 3.94
N HIS A 52 13.66 17.54 4.16
CA HIS A 52 13.44 16.22 3.57
C HIS A 52 11.96 15.99 3.24
N PRO A 53 11.40 16.69 2.23
CA PRO A 53 9.98 16.56 1.85
C PRO A 53 9.63 15.14 1.38
N GLU A 54 10.60 14.42 0.81
CA GLU A 54 10.44 13.04 0.33
C GLU A 54 10.08 12.04 1.44
N LEU A 55 10.44 12.31 2.70
CA LEU A 55 10.12 11.44 3.83
C LEU A 55 8.66 11.53 4.27
N ARG A 56 7.98 12.65 3.92
CA ARG A 56 6.57 12.90 4.22
C ARG A 56 6.23 12.73 5.72
N GLU A 57 7.12 13.14 6.62
CA GLU A 57 6.93 12.96 8.06
C GLU A 57 5.73 13.75 8.59
N ALA A 58 5.50 14.95 8.10
CA ALA A 58 4.36 15.78 8.49
C ALA A 58 3.02 15.10 8.11
N GLN A 59 2.91 14.53 6.90
CA GLN A 59 1.72 13.82 6.45
C GLN A 59 1.49 12.52 7.24
N LYS A 60 2.56 11.77 7.53
CA LYS A 60 2.48 10.58 8.38
C LYS A 60 2.01 10.92 9.78
N THR A 61 2.55 11.99 10.37
CA THR A 61 2.12 12.44 11.69
C THR A 61 0.66 12.90 11.68
N LEU A 62 0.24 13.68 10.67
CA LEU A 62 -1.15 14.10 10.51
C LEU A 62 -2.10 12.89 10.44
N ALA A 63 -1.76 11.90 9.62
CA ALA A 63 -2.56 10.69 9.48
C ALA A 63 -2.61 9.88 10.78
N ASN A 64 -1.47 9.71 11.46
CA ASN A 64 -1.38 8.98 12.72
C ASN A 64 -2.25 9.61 13.82
N GLU A 65 -2.15 10.93 14.00
CA GLU A 65 -2.92 11.66 15.02
C GLU A 65 -4.42 11.55 14.74
N ILE A 66 -4.84 11.87 13.52
CA ILE A 66 -6.27 11.87 13.17
C ILE A 66 -6.88 10.48 13.26
N ILE A 67 -6.21 9.44 12.72
CA ILE A 67 -6.74 8.07 12.78
C ILE A 67 -6.79 7.57 14.22
N THR A 68 -5.78 7.87 15.03
CA THR A 68 -5.76 7.49 16.45
C THR A 68 -6.92 8.12 17.20
N ASP A 69 -7.18 9.41 16.98
CA ASP A 69 -8.26 10.15 17.68
C ASP A 69 -9.65 9.68 17.27
N ILE A 70 -9.86 9.36 16.00
CA ILE A 70 -11.19 9.03 15.47
C ILE A 70 -11.50 7.54 15.60
N HIS A 71 -10.53 6.69 15.27
CA HIS A 71 -10.74 5.24 15.13
C HIS A 71 -9.96 4.39 16.12
N GLY A 72 -9.01 4.99 16.83
CA GLY A 72 -8.15 4.31 17.79
C GLY A 72 -6.88 3.73 17.20
N LYS A 73 -5.95 3.40 18.11
CA LYS A 73 -4.60 2.94 17.77
C LYS A 73 -4.57 1.63 16.98
N GLU A 74 -5.50 0.71 17.29
CA GLU A 74 -5.59 -0.58 16.58
C GLU A 74 -5.89 -0.39 15.09
N GLU A 75 -6.82 0.49 14.74
CA GLU A 75 -7.16 0.77 13.34
C GLU A 75 -6.02 1.53 12.63
N LEU A 76 -5.26 2.36 13.35
CA LEU A 76 -4.05 2.97 12.83
C LEU A 76 -3.00 1.91 12.46
N GLU A 77 -2.72 0.97 13.36
CA GLU A 77 -1.74 -0.11 13.13
C GLU A 77 -2.13 -0.96 11.91
N LYS A 78 -3.41 -1.28 11.75
CA LYS A 78 -3.94 -1.95 10.55
C LYS A 78 -3.71 -1.11 9.28
N ALA A 79 -4.05 0.17 9.29
CA ALA A 79 -3.89 1.05 8.15
C ALA A 79 -2.42 1.18 7.72
N ILE A 80 -1.49 1.24 8.69
CA ILE A 80 -0.04 1.24 8.43
C ILE A 80 0.41 -0.10 7.83
N ALA A 81 -0.04 -1.23 8.38
CA ALA A 81 0.30 -2.56 7.87
C ALA A 81 -0.19 -2.74 6.42
N MET A 82 -1.43 -2.34 6.13
CA MET A 82 -2.01 -2.37 4.78
C MET A 82 -1.22 -1.48 3.81
N THR A 83 -0.82 -0.28 4.25
CA THR A 83 0.02 0.63 3.45
C THR A 83 1.37 0.01 3.11
N ASN A 84 2.04 -0.57 4.11
CA ASN A 84 3.34 -1.23 3.91
C ASN A 84 3.22 -2.43 2.97
N ALA A 85 2.16 -3.24 3.12
CA ALA A 85 1.89 -4.38 2.25
C ALA A 85 1.65 -3.95 0.80
N PHE A 86 0.97 -2.82 0.57
CA PHE A 86 0.78 -2.27 -0.77
C PHE A 86 2.12 -1.92 -1.45
N PHE A 87 3.02 -1.25 -0.74
CA PHE A 87 4.31 -0.84 -1.31
C PHE A 87 5.33 -1.97 -1.42
N SER A 88 5.31 -2.94 -0.50
CA SER A 88 6.23 -4.09 -0.55
C SER A 88 5.72 -5.22 -1.45
N GLY A 89 4.42 -5.26 -1.71
CA GLY A 89 3.75 -6.41 -2.34
C GLY A 89 3.61 -7.62 -1.43
N ASP A 90 4.11 -7.56 -0.17
CA ASP A 90 3.97 -8.65 0.80
C ASP A 90 2.64 -8.55 1.53
N VAL A 91 1.69 -9.34 1.08
CA VAL A 91 0.33 -9.41 1.62
C VAL A 91 0.12 -10.55 2.61
N THR A 92 1.19 -11.26 3.00
CA THR A 92 1.09 -12.48 3.82
C THR A 92 0.57 -12.24 5.23
N SER A 93 0.70 -11.01 5.73
CA SER A 93 0.21 -10.60 7.06
C SER A 93 -1.23 -10.07 7.06
N LEU A 94 -1.82 -9.85 5.89
CA LEU A 94 -3.15 -9.27 5.75
C LEU A 94 -4.23 -10.35 5.68
N THR A 95 -5.42 -10.02 6.19
CA THR A 95 -6.62 -10.80 5.98
C THR A 95 -7.13 -10.63 4.54
N LYS A 96 -8.02 -11.53 4.10
CA LYS A 96 -8.63 -11.45 2.77
C LYS A 96 -9.33 -10.12 2.52
N ASP A 97 -10.09 -9.63 3.49
CA ASP A 97 -10.85 -8.39 3.38
C ASP A 97 -9.92 -7.17 3.27
N GLU A 98 -8.82 -7.15 4.04
CA GLU A 98 -7.79 -6.13 3.96
C GLU A 98 -7.07 -6.14 2.60
N ILE A 99 -6.75 -7.31 2.04
CA ILE A 99 -6.18 -7.43 0.70
C ILE A 99 -7.17 -6.89 -0.35
N GLU A 100 -8.46 -7.25 -0.24
CA GLU A 100 -9.49 -6.76 -1.16
C GLU A 100 -9.64 -5.24 -1.09
N GLU A 101 -9.47 -4.66 0.08
CA GLU A 101 -9.51 -3.22 0.29
C GLU A 101 -8.28 -2.52 -0.29
N VAL A 102 -7.08 -2.99 0.05
CA VAL A 102 -5.79 -2.43 -0.43
C VAL A 102 -5.73 -2.37 -1.95
N PHE A 103 -6.18 -3.43 -2.63
CA PHE A 103 -6.15 -3.55 -4.09
C PHE A 103 -7.50 -3.24 -4.75
N ARG A 104 -8.38 -2.49 -4.07
CA ARG A 104 -9.65 -2.04 -4.63
C ARG A 104 -9.43 -1.19 -5.88
N GLY A 105 -10.11 -1.56 -6.97
CA GLY A 105 -10.00 -0.86 -8.25
C GLY A 105 -8.83 -1.29 -9.14
N MET A 106 -7.95 -2.16 -8.67
CA MET A 106 -6.94 -2.80 -9.52
C MET A 106 -7.51 -3.98 -10.28
N ASN A 107 -6.91 -4.31 -11.43
CA ASN A 107 -7.30 -5.47 -12.20
C ASN A 107 -7.01 -6.74 -11.39
N LYS A 108 -8.03 -7.58 -11.28
CA LYS A 108 -7.95 -8.86 -10.57
C LYS A 108 -8.16 -9.98 -11.58
N GLU A 109 -7.26 -10.96 -11.58
CA GLU A 109 -7.33 -12.12 -12.44
C GLU A 109 -7.42 -13.40 -11.61
N LYS A 110 -8.29 -14.30 -12.02
CA LYS A 110 -8.41 -15.60 -11.36
C LYS A 110 -7.41 -16.58 -11.95
N LEU A 111 -6.79 -17.36 -11.09
CA LEU A 111 -5.98 -18.53 -11.49
C LEU A 111 -6.80 -19.80 -11.24
N ASP A 112 -6.86 -20.66 -12.25
CA ASP A 112 -7.63 -21.91 -12.19
C ASP A 112 -6.78 -23.13 -11.76
N GLY A 113 -5.54 -22.90 -11.33
CA GLY A 113 -4.61 -23.91 -10.86
C GLY A 113 -3.17 -23.40 -10.81
N ASP A 114 -2.27 -24.30 -10.42
CA ASP A 114 -0.85 -24.00 -10.37
C ASP A 114 -0.31 -23.69 -11.77
N ILE A 115 0.49 -22.66 -11.90
CA ILE A 115 1.00 -22.18 -13.19
C ILE A 115 2.47 -21.78 -13.06
N ASN A 116 3.26 -22.09 -14.10
CA ASN A 116 4.64 -21.59 -14.19
C ASN A 116 4.63 -20.06 -14.36
N ILE A 117 5.55 -19.38 -13.68
CA ILE A 117 5.60 -17.91 -13.66
C ILE A 117 5.76 -17.30 -15.06
N VAL A 118 6.54 -17.88 -15.95
CA VAL A 118 6.72 -17.42 -17.32
C VAL A 118 5.41 -17.51 -18.11
N ASP A 119 4.66 -18.59 -17.91
CA ASP A 119 3.37 -18.80 -18.58
C ASP A 119 2.32 -17.86 -17.99
N LEU A 120 2.29 -17.66 -16.67
CA LEU A 120 1.42 -16.69 -16.00
C LEU A 120 1.58 -15.27 -16.57
N LEU A 121 2.82 -14.80 -16.71
CA LEU A 121 3.11 -13.45 -17.21
C LEU A 121 2.62 -13.22 -18.64
N VAL A 122 2.65 -14.27 -19.47
CA VAL A 122 2.17 -14.21 -20.85
C VAL A 122 0.66 -14.37 -20.93
N ASP A 123 0.09 -15.35 -20.23
CA ASP A 123 -1.35 -15.63 -20.26
C ASP A 123 -2.18 -14.46 -19.72
N LYS A 124 -1.67 -13.78 -18.69
CA LYS A 124 -2.29 -12.56 -18.11
C LYS A 124 -1.90 -11.28 -18.83
N LYS A 125 -1.16 -11.37 -19.96
CA LYS A 125 -0.75 -10.24 -20.80
C LYS A 125 0.09 -9.17 -20.07
N ILE A 126 0.79 -9.57 -19.02
CA ILE A 126 1.78 -8.73 -18.32
C ILE A 126 3.00 -8.57 -19.23
N CYS A 127 3.40 -9.66 -19.89
CA CYS A 127 4.43 -9.68 -20.92
C CYS A 127 3.84 -10.05 -22.28
N SER A 128 4.42 -9.53 -23.35
CA SER A 128 3.98 -9.81 -24.72
C SER A 128 4.48 -11.16 -25.24
N SER A 129 5.51 -11.73 -24.62
CA SER A 129 6.13 -12.99 -25.02
C SER A 129 6.86 -13.69 -23.88
N LYS A 130 7.06 -15.01 -24.00
CA LYS A 130 7.87 -15.79 -23.04
C LYS A 130 9.34 -15.32 -23.00
N ARG A 131 9.86 -14.75 -24.07
CA ARG A 131 11.21 -14.17 -24.09
C ARG A 131 11.29 -12.95 -23.18
N GLU A 132 10.36 -12.03 -23.31
CA GLU A 132 10.26 -10.82 -22.49
C GLU A 132 10.04 -11.17 -21.01
N ALA A 133 9.16 -12.15 -20.72
CA ALA A 133 8.95 -12.65 -19.35
C ALA A 133 10.25 -13.18 -18.72
N ARG A 134 11.06 -13.95 -19.48
CA ARG A 134 12.37 -14.44 -19.00
C ARG A 134 13.38 -13.31 -18.77
N GLU A 135 13.38 -12.29 -19.64
CA GLU A 135 14.24 -11.11 -19.47
C GLU A 135 13.87 -10.34 -18.18
N PHE A 136 12.59 -10.13 -17.89
CA PHE A 136 12.14 -9.47 -16.68
C PHE A 136 12.43 -10.27 -15.40
N ILE A 137 12.28 -11.58 -15.43
CA ILE A 137 12.66 -12.45 -14.31
C ILE A 137 14.17 -12.38 -14.08
N SER A 138 14.98 -12.53 -15.15
CA SER A 138 16.44 -12.51 -15.05
C SER A 138 16.99 -11.15 -14.59
N SER A 139 16.31 -10.05 -14.89
CA SER A 139 16.67 -8.71 -14.40
C SER A 139 16.20 -8.46 -12.95
N GLY A 140 15.48 -9.41 -12.34
CA GLY A 140 14.93 -9.26 -10.97
C GLY A 140 13.83 -8.21 -10.86
N THR A 141 13.12 -7.94 -11.97
CA THR A 141 12.02 -6.95 -12.00
C THR A 141 10.72 -7.55 -11.47
N ILE A 142 10.56 -8.88 -11.54
CA ILE A 142 9.33 -9.56 -11.11
C ILE A 142 9.42 -9.98 -9.65
N SER A 143 8.39 -9.63 -8.90
CA SER A 143 8.20 -10.08 -7.52
C SER A 143 6.81 -10.69 -7.36
N VAL A 144 6.69 -11.72 -6.55
CA VAL A 144 5.44 -12.38 -6.17
C VAL A 144 5.30 -12.33 -4.66
N ASN A 145 4.22 -11.73 -4.16
CA ASN A 145 3.98 -11.53 -2.73
C ASN A 145 5.19 -10.87 -2.02
N GLY A 146 5.78 -9.85 -2.66
CA GLY A 146 6.94 -9.12 -2.14
C GLY A 146 8.28 -9.84 -2.26
N LYS A 147 8.32 -11.09 -2.72
CA LYS A 147 9.56 -11.84 -2.93
C LYS A 147 9.95 -11.84 -4.40
N LYS A 148 11.23 -11.51 -4.68
CA LYS A 148 11.75 -11.59 -6.06
C LYS A 148 11.69 -13.02 -6.57
N VAL A 149 11.26 -13.16 -7.82
CA VAL A 149 11.31 -14.42 -8.55
C VAL A 149 12.76 -14.63 -9.03
N GLU A 150 13.37 -15.74 -8.62
CA GLU A 150 14.77 -16.05 -8.95
C GLU A 150 14.91 -17.16 -9.98
N SER A 151 13.85 -17.95 -10.21
CA SER A 151 13.86 -19.08 -11.13
C SER A 151 12.80 -18.96 -12.23
N LEU A 152 13.19 -19.30 -13.45
CA LEU A 152 12.28 -19.40 -14.60
C LEU A 152 11.31 -20.61 -14.48
N ASP A 153 11.66 -21.57 -13.66
CA ASP A 153 10.87 -22.78 -13.40
C ASP A 153 9.98 -22.64 -12.16
N GLU A 154 9.89 -21.44 -11.58
CA GLU A 154 9.07 -21.20 -10.41
C GLU A 154 7.60 -21.45 -10.73
N VAL A 155 6.95 -22.27 -9.90
CA VAL A 155 5.52 -22.58 -10.02
C VAL A 155 4.77 -21.78 -8.97
N ILE A 156 3.79 -21.02 -9.42
CA ILE A 156 2.90 -20.27 -8.58
C ILE A 156 1.75 -21.16 -8.15
N PHE A 157 1.69 -21.43 -6.85
CA PHE A 157 0.63 -22.22 -6.25
C PHE A 157 -0.56 -21.34 -5.89
N VAL A 158 -1.76 -21.76 -6.24
CA VAL A 158 -2.99 -21.10 -5.82
C VAL A 158 -3.21 -21.36 -4.33
N CYS A 159 -2.84 -20.38 -3.50
CA CYS A 159 -3.06 -20.46 -2.06
C CYS A 159 -4.55 -20.44 -1.70
N HIS A 160 -4.86 -20.85 -0.46
CA HIS A 160 -6.22 -20.97 0.09
C HIS A 160 -7.06 -19.67 0.00
N PHE A 161 -6.43 -18.50 -0.21
CA PHE A 161 -7.11 -17.21 -0.36
C PHE A 161 -7.28 -16.77 -1.81
N GLY A 162 -6.72 -17.48 -2.79
CA GLY A 162 -6.92 -17.20 -4.22
C GLY A 162 -6.44 -15.82 -4.69
N MET A 163 -5.64 -15.12 -3.88
CA MET A 163 -5.07 -13.82 -4.22
C MET A 163 -3.55 -13.86 -4.19
N MET A 164 -2.96 -13.26 -5.22
CA MET A 164 -1.53 -13.15 -5.40
C MET A 164 -1.23 -11.77 -5.99
N THR A 165 -0.20 -11.13 -5.48
CA THR A 165 0.30 -9.86 -6.05
C THR A 165 1.53 -10.15 -6.88
N VAL A 166 1.52 -9.73 -8.15
CA VAL A 166 2.68 -9.72 -9.04
C VAL A 166 3.03 -8.28 -9.33
N LEU A 167 4.23 -7.86 -8.98
CA LEU A 167 4.78 -6.53 -9.20
C LEU A 167 6.03 -6.62 -10.07
#